data_b210008353035082d541c691152b7b3d
#
_entry.id   b210008353035082d541c691152b7b3d
#
_cell.length_a   1.000
_cell.length_b   1.000
_cell.length_c   1.000
_cell.angle_alpha   90.00
_cell.angle_beta   90.00
_cell.angle_gamma   90.00
#
_symmetry.space_group_name_H-M   'P 1'
#
loop_
_entity.id
_entity.type
_entity.pdbx_description
1 polymer ?
#
loop_
_entity_poly.entity_id
_entity_poly.type
_entity_poly.pdbx_seq_one_letter_code
_entity_poly.pdbx_strand_id
1 'polypeptide(L)'
;MSLARRGDCGFLRVTMSAGKIVLAVLAVLVASAIVVALWVTGIFNNLVTLQQGTDAAWAQVQNVYQRRTDLIPNLVSTVSGAANFEKSTLTEITEARASVGRVQLPAGGAPTDPQKFAEFEKAQAALGGALSRLLVVAERYPTLTATAGFRDLQAQLEGTENRISVERGRFNEAVQAYNTAQKRFPAVIFAGMFGHAPRPYFTATAGSDKPPAVNFDFGKKTDAPKSP
;
A
#
# COMPACT_ATOMS: atom_id res chain seq x y z
N MET A 1 31.79 -86.00 -8.29
CA MET A 1 31.18 -85.38 -9.53
C MET A 1 30.26 -84.30 -9.03
N SER A 2 30.69 -83.08 -9.05
CA SER A 2 29.77 -81.90 -8.88
C SER A 2 30.39 -80.72 -9.57
N LEU A 3 29.77 -80.26 -10.65
CA LEU A 3 30.15 -79.17 -11.49
C LEU A 3 29.60 -77.85 -10.86
N ALA A 4 30.49 -77.04 -10.39
CA ALA A 4 30.16 -75.64 -9.99
C ALA A 4 30.08 -74.78 -11.26
N ARG A 5 28.89 -74.38 -11.61
CA ARG A 5 28.58 -73.41 -12.68
C ARG A 5 28.81 -72.00 -12.17
N ARG A 6 29.91 -71.34 -12.54
CA ARG A 6 30.19 -69.96 -12.35
C ARG A 6 29.28 -69.15 -13.29
N GLY A 7 28.36 -68.41 -12.74
CA GLY A 7 27.58 -67.42 -13.49
C GLY A 7 28.43 -66.18 -13.77
N ASP A 8 28.81 -65.98 -15.01
CA ASP A 8 29.42 -64.74 -15.47
C ASP A 8 28.36 -63.64 -15.50
N CYS A 9 28.38 -62.75 -14.50
CA CYS A 9 27.72 -61.45 -14.61
C CYS A 9 28.47 -60.58 -15.61
N GLY A 10 28.05 -60.69 -16.86
CA GLY A 10 28.53 -59.84 -17.95
C GLY A 10 28.13 -58.37 -17.69
N PHE A 11 29.02 -57.60 -17.07
CA PHE A 11 28.92 -56.16 -16.99
C PHE A 11 29.12 -55.58 -18.39
N LEU A 12 28.05 -55.27 -19.09
CA LEU A 12 28.09 -54.59 -20.38
C LEU A 12 28.84 -53.25 -20.23
N ARG A 13 30.16 -53.27 -20.45
CA ARG A 13 30.95 -52.06 -20.64
C ARG A 13 30.52 -51.44 -21.97
N VAL A 14 29.59 -50.51 -21.94
CA VAL A 14 29.29 -49.63 -23.08
C VAL A 14 30.48 -48.70 -23.25
N THR A 15 31.44 -49.06 -24.10
CA THR A 15 32.56 -48.20 -24.54
C THR A 15 31.98 -47.16 -25.47
N MET A 16 31.54 -46.04 -24.90
CA MET A 16 31.10 -44.91 -25.72
C MET A 16 32.33 -44.27 -26.38
N SER A 17 32.30 -44.12 -27.71
CA SER A 17 33.30 -43.32 -28.44
C SER A 17 33.35 -41.89 -27.87
N ALA A 18 34.57 -41.31 -27.75
CA ALA A 18 34.78 -39.96 -27.20
C ALA A 18 33.83 -38.90 -27.83
N GLY A 19 33.55 -38.99 -29.13
CA GLY A 19 32.59 -38.13 -29.80
C GLY A 19 31.14 -38.25 -29.30
N LYS A 20 30.70 -39.48 -28.93
CA LYS A 20 29.37 -39.69 -28.36
C LYS A 20 29.26 -39.12 -26.95
N ILE A 21 30.34 -39.17 -26.15
CA ILE A 21 30.40 -38.58 -24.80
C ILE A 21 30.32 -37.05 -24.93
N VAL A 22 31.07 -36.39 -25.82
CA VAL A 22 31.03 -34.97 -26.06
C VAL A 22 29.62 -34.51 -26.48
N LEU A 23 29.00 -35.25 -27.41
CA LEU A 23 27.63 -34.93 -27.85
C LEU A 23 26.59 -35.11 -26.76
N ALA A 24 26.71 -36.12 -25.90
CA ALA A 24 25.83 -36.30 -24.75
C ALA A 24 25.99 -35.19 -23.71
N VAL A 25 27.23 -34.75 -23.43
CA VAL A 25 27.49 -33.63 -22.49
C VAL A 25 26.91 -32.34 -23.07
N LEU A 26 27.08 -32.08 -24.36
CA LEU A 26 26.51 -30.90 -25.00
C LEU A 26 24.98 -30.91 -24.99
N ALA A 27 24.36 -32.05 -25.24
CA ALA A 27 22.92 -32.21 -25.15
C ALA A 27 22.38 -31.94 -23.70
N VAL A 28 23.09 -32.43 -22.66
CA VAL A 28 22.75 -32.16 -21.25
C VAL A 28 22.91 -30.68 -20.92
N LEU A 29 23.96 -30.02 -21.38
CA LEU A 29 24.17 -28.58 -21.20
C LEU A 29 23.06 -27.75 -21.86
N VAL A 30 22.68 -28.08 -23.09
CA VAL A 30 21.57 -27.41 -23.80
C VAL A 30 20.25 -27.64 -23.09
N ALA A 31 19.96 -28.88 -22.67
CA ALA A 31 18.74 -29.19 -21.92
C ALA A 31 18.67 -28.43 -20.58
N SER A 32 19.78 -28.39 -19.82
CA SER A 32 19.84 -27.62 -18.57
C SER A 32 19.67 -26.12 -18.79
N ALA A 33 20.25 -25.56 -19.86
CA ALA A 33 20.07 -24.15 -20.20
C ALA A 33 18.60 -23.82 -20.54
N ILE A 34 17.91 -24.70 -21.27
CA ILE A 34 16.48 -24.56 -21.56
C ILE A 34 15.66 -24.59 -20.26
N VAL A 35 15.91 -25.53 -19.38
CA VAL A 35 15.21 -25.62 -18.09
C VAL A 35 15.41 -24.36 -17.26
N VAL A 36 16.64 -23.84 -17.16
CA VAL A 36 16.93 -22.58 -16.47
C VAL A 36 16.21 -21.40 -17.10
N ALA A 37 16.21 -21.30 -18.43
CA ALA A 37 15.52 -20.25 -19.15
C ALA A 37 13.99 -20.24 -18.87
N LEU A 38 13.35 -21.41 -18.93
CA LEU A 38 11.93 -21.55 -18.60
C LEU A 38 11.64 -21.18 -17.15
N TRP A 39 12.51 -21.55 -16.25
CA TRP A 39 12.36 -21.23 -14.83
C TRP A 39 12.50 -19.72 -14.54
N VAL A 40 13.51 -19.06 -15.14
CA VAL A 40 13.70 -17.59 -15.05
C VAL A 40 12.50 -16.85 -15.64
N THR A 41 11.96 -17.31 -16.77
CA THR A 41 10.75 -16.75 -17.39
C THR A 41 9.56 -16.85 -16.44
N GLY A 42 9.41 -17.98 -15.73
CA GLY A 42 8.35 -18.15 -14.73
C GLY A 42 8.48 -17.14 -13.55
N ILE A 43 9.69 -16.90 -13.07
CA ILE A 43 9.98 -15.90 -12.04
C ILE A 43 9.62 -14.49 -12.53
N PHE A 44 10.07 -14.14 -13.72
CA PHE A 44 9.80 -12.85 -14.34
C PHE A 44 8.29 -12.60 -14.47
N ASN A 45 7.56 -13.53 -15.06
CA ASN A 45 6.12 -13.43 -15.24
C ASN A 45 5.37 -13.28 -13.91
N ASN A 46 5.80 -14.00 -12.87
CA ASN A 46 5.22 -13.87 -11.54
C ASN A 46 5.47 -12.47 -10.93
N LEU A 47 6.69 -11.93 -11.07
CA LEU A 47 7.01 -10.58 -10.59
C LEU A 47 6.20 -9.51 -11.33
N VAL A 48 6.06 -9.64 -12.66
CA VAL A 48 5.23 -8.74 -13.47
C VAL A 48 3.76 -8.80 -13.03
N THR A 49 3.21 -9.99 -12.79
CA THR A 49 1.82 -10.15 -12.32
C THR A 49 1.61 -9.47 -10.97
N LEU A 50 2.51 -9.67 -10.03
CA LEU A 50 2.43 -9.03 -8.71
C LEU A 50 2.61 -7.51 -8.79
N GLN A 51 3.50 -7.04 -9.65
CA GLN A 51 3.67 -5.61 -9.92
C GLN A 51 2.38 -4.99 -10.45
N GLN A 52 1.75 -5.60 -11.46
CA GLN A 52 0.47 -5.15 -11.99
C GLN A 52 -0.63 -5.17 -10.92
N GLY A 53 -0.60 -6.14 -10.00
CA GLY A 53 -1.49 -6.18 -8.84
C GLY A 53 -1.30 -4.96 -7.92
N THR A 54 -0.04 -4.53 -7.67
CA THR A 54 0.21 -3.33 -6.87
C THR A 54 -0.23 -2.05 -7.60
N ASP A 55 -0.03 -1.98 -8.91
CA ASP A 55 -0.44 -0.84 -9.72
C ASP A 55 -1.98 -0.72 -9.78
N ALA A 56 -2.69 -1.83 -9.88
CA ALA A 56 -4.16 -1.86 -9.81
C ALA A 56 -4.68 -1.43 -8.43
N ALA A 57 -4.08 -1.92 -7.34
CA ALA A 57 -4.45 -1.51 -5.98
C ALA A 57 -4.17 0.00 -5.77
N TRP A 58 -3.06 0.51 -6.30
CA TRP A 58 -2.74 1.93 -6.27
C TRP A 58 -3.78 2.79 -7.00
N ALA A 59 -4.25 2.35 -8.16
CA ALA A 59 -5.31 3.05 -8.89
C ALA A 59 -6.60 3.18 -8.06
N GLN A 60 -6.97 2.15 -7.26
CA GLN A 60 -8.11 2.24 -6.35
C GLN A 60 -7.87 3.26 -5.23
N VAL A 61 -6.66 3.30 -4.67
CA VAL A 61 -6.27 4.34 -3.69
C VAL A 61 -6.43 5.72 -4.30
N GLN A 62 -5.92 5.95 -5.51
CA GLN A 62 -6.06 7.24 -6.20
C GLN A 62 -7.53 7.63 -6.43
N ASN A 63 -8.38 6.69 -6.84
CA ASN A 63 -9.81 6.92 -7.07
C ASN A 63 -10.53 7.40 -5.80
N VAL A 64 -10.25 6.79 -4.64
CA VAL A 64 -10.91 7.20 -3.39
C VAL A 64 -10.38 8.53 -2.86
N TYR A 65 -9.10 8.83 -3.04
CA TYR A 65 -8.53 10.13 -2.72
C TYR A 65 -9.07 11.24 -3.65
N GLN A 66 -9.21 10.94 -4.95
CA GLN A 66 -9.83 11.87 -5.89
C GLN A 66 -11.26 12.18 -5.48
N ARG A 67 -12.06 11.15 -5.16
CA ARG A 67 -13.44 11.34 -4.67
C ARG A 67 -13.50 12.27 -3.45
N ARG A 68 -12.58 12.11 -2.47
CA ARG A 68 -12.50 13.03 -1.33
C ARG A 68 -12.23 14.47 -1.76
N THR A 69 -11.29 14.66 -2.67
CA THR A 69 -10.92 15.98 -3.20
C THR A 69 -12.07 16.64 -3.97
N ASP A 70 -12.88 15.85 -4.67
CA ASP A 70 -14.03 16.34 -5.45
C ASP A 70 -15.23 16.75 -4.57
N LEU A 71 -15.33 16.24 -3.35
CA LEU A 71 -16.35 16.67 -2.39
C LEU A 71 -16.05 18.05 -1.76
N ILE A 72 -14.79 18.49 -1.76
CA ILE A 72 -14.36 19.71 -1.07
C ILE A 72 -15.02 20.98 -1.61
N PRO A 73 -15.12 21.24 -2.93
CA PRO A 73 -15.79 22.43 -3.45
C PRO A 73 -17.25 22.55 -2.99
N ASN A 74 -17.98 21.43 -2.98
CA ASN A 74 -19.37 21.39 -2.53
C ASN A 74 -19.47 21.67 -1.03
N LEU A 75 -18.55 21.11 -0.24
CA LEU A 75 -18.48 21.35 1.19
C LEU A 75 -18.19 22.84 1.49
N VAL A 76 -17.17 23.41 0.84
CA VAL A 76 -16.82 24.84 0.98
C VAL A 76 -17.99 25.73 0.59
N SER A 77 -18.67 25.44 -0.52
CA SER A 77 -19.85 26.19 -0.96
C SER A 77 -20.99 26.14 0.05
N THR A 78 -21.29 24.94 0.58
CA THR A 78 -22.35 24.74 1.59
C THR A 78 -22.04 25.51 2.89
N VAL A 79 -20.79 25.43 3.36
CA VAL A 79 -20.35 26.08 4.60
C VAL A 79 -20.24 27.60 4.44
N SER A 80 -19.80 28.08 3.28
CA SER A 80 -19.72 29.52 2.98
C SER A 80 -21.09 30.21 2.99
N GLY A 81 -22.17 29.48 2.80
CA GLY A 81 -23.54 29.99 2.92
C GLY A 81 -23.97 30.29 4.37
N ALA A 82 -23.26 29.80 5.37
CA ALA A 82 -23.54 30.08 6.77
C ALA A 82 -23.03 31.48 7.14
N ALA A 83 -23.90 32.30 7.73
CA ALA A 83 -23.53 33.64 8.19
C ALA A 83 -22.39 33.57 9.22
N ASN A 84 -21.34 34.37 8.99
CA ASN A 84 -20.17 34.49 9.88
C ASN A 84 -19.31 33.25 10.05
N PHE A 85 -19.31 32.29 9.11
CA PHE A 85 -18.38 31.17 9.18
C PHE A 85 -16.92 31.65 9.10
N GLU A 86 -16.03 30.99 9.82
CA GLU A 86 -14.62 31.37 9.92
C GLU A 86 -13.88 31.24 8.58
N LYS A 87 -13.48 32.40 8.00
CA LYS A 87 -12.74 32.44 6.73
C LYS A 87 -11.41 31.68 6.80
N SER A 88 -10.73 31.66 7.96
CA SER A 88 -9.46 30.96 8.18
C SER A 88 -9.60 29.46 7.93
N THR A 89 -10.67 28.83 8.40
CA THR A 89 -10.95 27.41 8.19
C THR A 89 -11.17 27.08 6.70
N LEU A 90 -11.88 27.95 5.97
CA LEU A 90 -12.10 27.78 4.53
C LEU A 90 -10.80 27.96 3.74
N THR A 91 -9.96 28.90 4.12
CA THR A 91 -8.65 29.11 3.51
C THR A 91 -7.74 27.90 3.74
N GLU A 92 -7.67 27.39 4.97
CA GLU A 92 -6.87 26.22 5.31
C GLU A 92 -7.23 25.00 4.45
N ILE A 93 -8.52 24.71 4.24
CA ILE A 93 -8.96 23.60 3.39
C ILE A 93 -8.57 23.83 1.93
N THR A 94 -8.75 25.05 1.44
CA THR A 94 -8.41 25.38 0.05
C THR A 94 -6.91 25.24 -0.18
N GLU A 95 -6.08 25.67 0.75
CA GLU A 95 -4.63 25.52 0.70
C GLU A 95 -4.20 24.04 0.82
N ALA A 96 -4.81 23.29 1.73
CA ALA A 96 -4.54 21.86 1.87
C ALA A 96 -4.92 21.08 0.59
N ARG A 97 -6.07 21.40 -0.03
CA ARG A 97 -6.47 20.85 -1.32
C ARG A 97 -5.46 21.19 -2.42
N ALA A 98 -5.02 22.45 -2.49
CA ALA A 98 -4.01 22.88 -3.47
C ALA A 98 -2.67 22.18 -3.24
N SER A 99 -2.28 21.88 -2.00
CA SER A 99 -1.05 21.16 -1.68
C SER A 99 -1.09 19.72 -2.17
N VAL A 100 -2.23 19.03 -2.06
CA VAL A 100 -2.44 17.69 -2.64
C VAL A 100 -2.25 17.71 -4.16
N GLY A 101 -2.80 18.71 -4.84
CA GLY A 101 -2.67 18.83 -6.30
C GLY A 101 -1.23 19.13 -6.79
N ARG A 102 -0.36 19.61 -5.91
CA ARG A 102 1.07 19.88 -6.25
C ARG A 102 1.96 18.66 -6.14
N VAL A 103 1.54 17.62 -5.44
CA VAL A 103 2.34 16.40 -5.31
C VAL A 103 2.29 15.62 -6.61
N GLN A 104 3.40 15.63 -7.34
CA GLN A 104 3.53 14.88 -8.58
C GLN A 104 4.02 13.47 -8.29
N LEU A 105 3.12 12.51 -8.42
CA LEU A 105 3.47 11.09 -8.45
C LEU A 105 3.70 10.64 -9.90
N PRO A 106 4.58 9.65 -10.13
CA PRO A 106 4.80 9.11 -11.46
C PRO A 106 3.47 8.67 -12.09
N ALA A 107 3.24 9.06 -13.34
CA ALA A 107 2.11 8.57 -14.10
C ALA A 107 2.32 7.07 -14.42
N GLY A 108 1.28 6.26 -14.23
CA GLY A 108 1.23 4.89 -14.76
C GLY A 108 1.65 3.77 -13.82
N GLY A 109 1.62 3.97 -12.49
CA GLY A 109 1.85 2.87 -11.55
C GLY A 109 2.00 3.31 -10.10
N ALA A 110 2.14 2.32 -9.22
CA ALA A 110 2.38 2.57 -7.81
C ALA A 110 3.76 3.22 -7.59
N PRO A 111 3.88 4.18 -6.66
CA PRO A 111 5.13 4.88 -6.39
C PRO A 111 6.28 3.93 -6.02
N THR A 112 7.46 4.22 -6.54
CA THR A 112 8.71 3.52 -6.19
C THR A 112 9.62 4.36 -5.32
N ASP A 113 9.46 5.69 -5.36
CA ASP A 113 10.24 6.65 -4.60
C ASP A 113 9.63 6.85 -3.21
N PRO A 114 10.30 6.44 -2.12
CA PRO A 114 9.78 6.59 -0.77
C PRO A 114 9.60 8.05 -0.34
N GLN A 115 10.41 8.99 -0.87
CA GLN A 115 10.32 10.40 -0.50
C GLN A 115 9.07 11.03 -1.09
N LYS A 116 8.83 10.82 -2.39
CA LYS A 116 7.60 11.29 -3.05
C LYS A 116 6.34 10.66 -2.46
N PHE A 117 6.44 9.39 -2.06
CA PHE A 117 5.34 8.72 -1.38
C PHE A 117 5.04 9.35 -0.01
N ALA A 118 6.08 9.65 0.78
CA ALA A 118 5.93 10.33 2.07
C ALA A 118 5.37 11.76 1.92
N GLU A 119 5.78 12.51 0.88
CA GLU A 119 5.19 13.81 0.55
C GLU A 119 3.70 13.70 0.25
N PHE A 120 3.30 12.69 -0.51
CA PHE A 120 1.89 12.39 -0.78
C PHE A 120 1.13 12.08 0.50
N GLU A 121 1.64 11.19 1.36
CA GLU A 121 1.02 10.87 2.64
C GLU A 121 0.84 12.13 3.51
N LYS A 122 1.87 12.97 3.59
CA LYS A 122 1.84 14.22 4.36
C LYS A 122 0.79 15.20 3.83
N ALA A 123 0.70 15.39 2.52
CA ALA A 123 -0.29 16.27 1.91
C ALA A 123 -1.73 15.75 2.15
N GLN A 124 -1.94 14.44 2.03
CA GLN A 124 -3.23 13.80 2.28
C GLN A 124 -3.62 13.86 3.77
N ALA A 125 -2.67 13.71 4.68
CA ALA A 125 -2.91 13.86 6.13
C ALA A 125 -3.26 15.31 6.49
N ALA A 126 -2.58 16.29 5.92
CA ALA A 126 -2.89 17.72 6.11
C ALA A 126 -4.33 18.05 5.67
N LEU A 127 -4.74 17.52 4.50
CA LEU A 127 -6.13 17.69 4.03
C LEU A 127 -7.14 17.02 4.96
N GLY A 128 -6.86 15.80 5.44
CA GLY A 128 -7.70 15.12 6.43
C GLY A 128 -7.84 15.92 7.73
N GLY A 129 -6.74 16.48 8.24
CA GLY A 129 -6.74 17.34 9.42
C GLY A 129 -7.55 18.62 9.23
N ALA A 130 -7.43 19.28 8.09
CA ALA A 130 -8.20 20.48 7.76
C ALA A 130 -9.71 20.17 7.67
N LEU A 131 -10.10 19.05 7.05
CA LEU A 131 -11.49 18.60 7.00
C LEU A 131 -12.05 18.28 8.39
N SER A 132 -11.30 17.58 9.22
CA SER A 132 -11.70 17.29 10.61
C SER A 132 -11.91 18.57 11.41
N ARG A 133 -11.03 19.56 11.26
CA ARG A 133 -11.16 20.86 11.91
C ARG A 133 -12.40 21.62 11.42
N LEU A 134 -12.69 21.60 10.13
CA LEU A 134 -13.92 22.21 9.60
C LEU A 134 -15.16 21.59 10.23
N LEU A 135 -15.22 20.26 10.37
CA LEU A 135 -16.38 19.59 10.97
C LEU A 135 -16.55 20.01 12.43
N VAL A 136 -15.47 20.08 13.23
CA VAL A 136 -15.49 20.56 14.63
C VAL A 136 -15.95 22.03 14.69
N VAL A 137 -15.48 22.90 13.78
CA VAL A 137 -15.92 24.30 13.73
C VAL A 137 -17.40 24.39 13.36
N ALA A 138 -17.87 23.57 12.43
CA ALA A 138 -19.26 23.54 11.97
C ALA A 138 -20.25 23.21 13.10
N GLU A 139 -19.85 22.46 14.13
CA GLU A 139 -20.68 22.16 15.30
C GLU A 139 -21.15 23.43 16.05
N ARG A 140 -20.41 24.54 15.93
CA ARG A 140 -20.80 25.85 16.50
C ARG A 140 -21.89 26.56 15.71
N TYR A 141 -22.30 26.00 14.54
CA TYR A 141 -23.30 26.56 13.66
C TYR A 141 -24.48 25.58 13.48
N PRO A 142 -25.38 25.48 14.47
CA PRO A 142 -26.46 24.48 14.46
C PRO A 142 -27.42 24.62 13.27
N THR A 143 -27.61 25.83 12.78
CA THR A 143 -28.41 26.07 11.56
C THR A 143 -27.78 25.44 10.30
N LEU A 144 -26.45 25.41 10.19
CA LEU A 144 -25.72 24.77 9.11
C LEU A 144 -25.79 23.24 9.25
N THR A 145 -25.47 22.72 10.41
CA THR A 145 -25.45 21.25 10.66
C THR A 145 -26.84 20.62 10.56
N ALA A 146 -27.93 21.41 10.74
CA ALA A 146 -29.29 20.96 10.54
C ALA A 146 -29.67 20.82 9.06
N THR A 147 -28.91 21.41 8.12
CA THR A 147 -29.23 21.33 6.69
C THR A 147 -28.99 19.92 6.15
N ALA A 148 -29.89 19.46 5.28
CA ALA A 148 -29.75 18.15 4.62
C ALA A 148 -28.44 18.08 3.82
N GLY A 149 -28.12 19.14 3.06
CA GLY A 149 -26.90 19.18 2.22
C GLY A 149 -25.59 19.03 3.02
N PHE A 150 -25.49 19.63 4.22
CA PHE A 150 -24.30 19.47 5.05
C PHE A 150 -24.19 18.04 5.61
N ARG A 151 -25.29 17.47 6.09
CA ARG A 151 -25.31 16.10 6.61
C ARG A 151 -24.99 15.07 5.54
N ASP A 152 -25.49 15.24 4.33
CA ASP A 152 -25.18 14.36 3.20
C ASP A 152 -23.70 14.43 2.82
N LEU A 153 -23.12 15.62 2.80
CA LEU A 153 -21.69 15.81 2.53
C LEU A 153 -20.82 15.21 3.66
N GLN A 154 -21.20 15.39 4.90
CA GLN A 154 -20.52 14.79 6.06
C GLN A 154 -20.53 13.25 5.95
N ALA A 155 -21.69 12.64 5.71
CA ALA A 155 -21.81 11.20 5.54
C ALA A 155 -20.98 10.67 4.34
N GLN A 156 -20.92 11.43 3.22
CA GLN A 156 -20.09 11.08 2.08
C GLN A 156 -18.58 11.17 2.40
N LEU A 157 -18.16 12.17 3.16
CA LEU A 157 -16.76 12.31 3.60
C LEU A 157 -16.36 11.18 4.54
N GLU A 158 -17.19 10.87 5.56
CA GLU A 158 -16.95 9.74 6.48
C GLU A 158 -16.90 8.41 5.74
N GLY A 159 -17.82 8.16 4.81
CA GLY A 159 -17.83 6.97 3.97
C GLY A 159 -16.60 6.89 3.05
N THR A 160 -16.11 8.04 2.58
CA THR A 160 -14.89 8.10 1.75
C THR A 160 -13.64 7.82 2.58
N GLU A 161 -13.55 8.33 3.82
CA GLU A 161 -12.42 8.07 4.73
C GLU A 161 -12.32 6.58 5.10
N ASN A 162 -13.46 5.95 5.38
CA ASN A 162 -13.51 4.50 5.59
C ASN A 162 -13.00 3.72 4.37
N ARG A 163 -13.38 4.13 3.15
CA ARG A 163 -12.89 3.52 1.91
C ARG A 163 -11.39 3.74 1.72
N ILE A 164 -10.87 4.94 2.01
CA ILE A 164 -9.43 5.23 1.97
C ILE A 164 -8.68 4.25 2.88
N SER A 165 -9.15 4.03 4.09
CA SER A 165 -8.53 3.09 5.03
C SER A 165 -8.51 1.66 4.48
N VAL A 166 -9.61 1.19 3.89
CA VAL A 166 -9.71 -0.14 3.27
C VAL A 166 -8.75 -0.27 2.08
N GLU A 167 -8.75 0.72 1.16
CA GLU A 167 -7.91 0.63 -0.04
C GLU A 167 -6.41 0.78 0.28
N ARG A 168 -6.05 1.54 1.32
CA ARG A 168 -4.66 1.55 1.85
C ARG A 168 -4.24 0.17 2.37
N GLY A 169 -5.13 -0.53 3.07
CA GLY A 169 -4.88 -1.90 3.52
C GLY A 169 -4.65 -2.85 2.36
N ARG A 170 -5.53 -2.84 1.35
CA ARG A 170 -5.41 -3.67 0.14
C ARG A 170 -4.12 -3.37 -0.65
N PHE A 171 -3.77 -2.09 -0.76
CA PHE A 171 -2.50 -1.70 -1.38
C PHE A 171 -1.30 -2.27 -0.61
N ASN A 172 -1.29 -2.15 0.71
CA ASN A 172 -0.23 -2.71 1.54
C ASN A 172 -0.11 -4.23 1.40
N GLU A 173 -1.23 -4.96 1.30
CA GLU A 173 -1.23 -6.40 1.04
C GLU A 173 -0.61 -6.74 -0.32
N ALA A 174 -0.99 -6.00 -1.38
CA ALA A 174 -0.41 -6.17 -2.71
C ALA A 174 1.09 -5.87 -2.74
N VAL A 175 1.52 -4.78 -2.08
CA VAL A 175 2.94 -4.41 -1.92
C VAL A 175 3.70 -5.47 -1.14
N GLN A 176 3.12 -6.04 -0.08
CA GLN A 176 3.73 -7.11 0.70
C GLN A 176 3.96 -8.35 -0.17
N ALA A 177 2.97 -8.76 -0.95
CA ALA A 177 3.09 -9.90 -1.85
C ALA A 177 4.20 -9.68 -2.88
N TYR A 178 4.25 -8.51 -3.53
CA TYR A 178 5.27 -8.14 -4.50
C TYR A 178 6.68 -8.07 -3.88
N ASN A 179 6.86 -7.29 -2.81
CA ASN A 179 8.16 -7.14 -2.15
C ASN A 179 8.68 -8.47 -1.60
N THR A 180 7.80 -9.34 -1.12
CA THR A 180 8.16 -10.68 -0.63
C THR A 180 8.62 -11.56 -1.78
N ALA A 181 7.91 -11.59 -2.90
CA ALA A 181 8.29 -12.37 -4.07
C ALA A 181 9.65 -11.92 -4.63
N GLN A 182 9.88 -10.61 -4.67
CA GLN A 182 11.14 -10.00 -5.12
C GLN A 182 12.34 -10.37 -4.23
N LYS A 183 12.13 -10.48 -2.91
CA LYS A 183 13.20 -10.79 -1.93
C LYS A 183 13.45 -12.28 -1.73
N ARG A 184 12.57 -13.16 -2.22
CA ARG A 184 12.76 -14.61 -2.09
C ARG A 184 13.84 -15.10 -3.05
N PHE A 185 14.64 -16.08 -2.59
CA PHE A 185 15.52 -16.84 -3.49
C PHE A 185 14.66 -17.74 -4.38
N PRO A 186 14.97 -17.85 -5.68
CA PRO A 186 16.06 -17.18 -6.40
C PRO A 186 15.69 -15.86 -7.08
N ALA A 187 14.45 -15.39 -6.98
CA ALA A 187 13.95 -14.17 -7.61
C ALA A 187 14.82 -12.94 -7.25
N VAL A 188 15.39 -12.88 -6.04
CA VAL A 188 16.24 -11.78 -5.57
C VAL A 188 17.46 -11.52 -6.47
N ILE A 189 17.99 -12.57 -7.13
CA ILE A 189 19.13 -12.44 -8.04
C ILE A 189 18.71 -11.74 -9.35
N PHE A 190 17.52 -12.04 -9.82
CA PHE A 190 17.02 -11.56 -11.12
C PHE A 190 16.24 -10.26 -11.01
N ALA A 191 15.61 -9.99 -9.87
CA ALA A 191 14.75 -8.82 -9.67
C ALA A 191 15.49 -7.51 -9.96
N GLY A 192 16.72 -7.35 -9.46
CA GLY A 192 17.56 -6.19 -9.75
C GLY A 192 17.93 -6.05 -11.22
N MET A 193 18.21 -7.19 -11.90
CA MET A 193 18.56 -7.21 -13.35
C MET A 193 17.38 -6.81 -14.23
N PHE A 194 16.15 -7.12 -13.80
CA PHE A 194 14.91 -6.79 -14.52
C PHE A 194 14.32 -5.43 -14.13
N GLY A 195 14.99 -4.66 -13.27
CA GLY A 195 14.55 -3.33 -12.87
C GLY A 195 13.36 -3.31 -11.91
N HIS A 196 13.07 -4.44 -11.24
CA HIS A 196 12.07 -4.50 -10.20
C HIS A 196 12.60 -3.83 -8.92
N ALA A 197 12.02 -2.66 -8.55
CA ALA A 197 12.34 -1.96 -7.32
C ALA A 197 11.28 -2.24 -6.24
N PRO A 198 11.65 -2.30 -4.94
CA PRO A 198 10.66 -2.46 -3.88
C PRO A 198 9.73 -1.26 -3.82
N ARG A 199 8.48 -1.51 -3.42
CA ARG A 199 7.44 -0.49 -3.28
C ARG A 199 7.31 -0.06 -1.82
N PRO A 200 7.08 1.24 -1.53
CA PRO A 200 6.82 1.71 -0.17
C PRO A 200 5.43 1.26 0.31
N TYR A 201 5.27 1.19 1.64
CA TYR A 201 4.01 0.91 2.30
C TYR A 201 3.39 2.19 2.85
N PHE A 202 2.06 2.25 2.91
CA PHE A 202 1.41 3.18 3.81
C PHE A 202 1.77 2.83 5.25
N THR A 203 2.22 3.83 5.99
CA THR A 203 2.55 3.69 7.41
C THR A 203 1.42 4.25 8.29
N ALA A 204 1.29 3.71 9.49
CA ALA A 204 0.43 4.33 10.49
C ALA A 204 0.97 5.71 10.87
N THR A 205 0.06 6.65 11.16
CA THR A 205 0.46 7.98 11.63
C THR A 205 1.30 7.85 12.91
N ALA A 206 2.40 8.57 13.00
CA ALA A 206 3.27 8.54 14.17
C ALA A 206 2.46 8.83 15.45
N GLY A 207 2.54 7.92 16.42
CA GLY A 207 1.81 8.02 17.69
C GLY A 207 0.45 7.31 17.72
N SER A 208 -0.02 6.71 16.61
CA SER A 208 -1.26 5.91 16.59
C SER A 208 -1.16 4.58 17.39
N ASP A 209 0.06 4.18 17.73
CA ASP A 209 0.39 3.04 18.60
C ASP A 209 0.21 3.33 20.09
N LYS A 210 0.05 4.62 20.46
CA LYS A 210 -0.16 5.02 21.85
C LYS A 210 -1.64 5.26 22.11
N PRO A 211 -2.28 4.46 22.98
CA PRO A 211 -3.64 4.75 23.40
C PRO A 211 -3.69 6.16 24.03
N PRO A 212 -4.74 6.95 23.77
CA PRO A 212 -4.90 8.23 24.43
C PRO A 212 -4.92 8.01 25.94
N ALA A 213 -4.08 8.75 26.68
CA ALA A 213 -4.09 8.70 28.14
C ALA A 213 -5.42 9.30 28.64
N VAL A 214 -6.33 8.44 29.05
CA VAL A 214 -7.59 8.87 29.68
C VAL A 214 -7.31 9.13 31.16
N ASN A 215 -7.06 10.38 31.50
CA ASN A 215 -6.98 10.80 32.91
C ASN A 215 -8.40 11.06 33.42
N PHE A 216 -8.94 10.11 34.17
CA PHE A 216 -10.15 10.34 34.93
C PHE A 216 -9.75 11.12 36.19
N ASP A 217 -9.92 12.44 36.20
CA ASP A 217 -9.85 13.24 37.42
C ASP A 217 -11.21 13.10 38.17
N PHE A 218 -11.31 12.06 38.97
CA PHE A 218 -12.39 11.95 39.92
C PHE A 218 -12.11 12.96 41.06
N GLY A 219 -12.49 14.22 40.83
CA GLY A 219 -12.25 15.35 41.72
C GLY A 219 -12.20 14.95 43.18
N LYS A 220 -11.09 15.26 43.84
CA LYS A 220 -10.89 15.08 45.26
C LYS A 220 -12.11 15.61 45.99
N LYS A 221 -12.85 14.73 46.68
CA LYS A 221 -13.95 15.07 47.57
C LYS A 221 -13.43 16.12 48.54
N THR A 222 -13.85 17.36 48.36
CA THR A 222 -13.56 18.46 49.32
C THR A 222 -14.18 18.07 50.64
N ASP A 223 -13.36 17.78 51.63
CA ASP A 223 -13.81 17.54 53.00
C ASP A 223 -14.67 18.72 53.44
N ALA A 224 -15.92 18.43 53.78
CA ALA A 224 -16.84 19.40 54.33
C ALA A 224 -16.28 20.00 55.63
N PRO A 225 -16.36 21.33 55.85
CA PRO A 225 -15.89 21.93 57.08
C PRO A 225 -16.72 21.40 58.25
N LYS A 226 -16.04 20.87 59.30
CA LYS A 226 -16.64 20.58 60.60
C LYS A 226 -17.16 21.89 61.18
N SER A 227 -18.47 21.99 61.39
CA SER A 227 -19.06 23.03 62.11
C SER A 227 -18.80 22.86 63.66
N PRO A 228 -18.73 23.94 64.40
CA PRO A 228 -18.32 23.99 65.77
C PRO A 228 -19.34 23.36 66.74
#